data_ffa602821bc70c6a16903e3d09f5b5dd
#
_entry.id   ffa602821bc70c6a16903e3d09f5b5dd
#
_cell.length_a   1.000
_cell.length_b   1.000
_cell.length_c   1.000
_cell.angle_alpha   90.00
_cell.angle_beta   90.00
_cell.angle_gamma   90.00
#
_symmetry.space_group_name_H-M   'P 1'
#
loop_
_entity.id
_entity.type
_entity.pdbx_description
1 polymer ?
#
loop_
_entity_poly.entity_id
_entity_poly.type
_entity_poly.pdbx_seq_one_letter_code
_entity_poly.pdbx_strand_id
1 'polypeptide(L)'
;MNMAKKLVCEVVCAAVALCAVNAQTNVPPAVSSAPSEPVDAEVVFVLDTTGSMTGLIDGAKQKIWSIAGGIIQRTGGKVSIGLIPYRDRGDAYVTRLYPLTNNIDQVYADLQGFRAAGGGDVPESVNQALFEAVTKIQWSDSNSVMRTIFLVGDCPPHMDYKDDVKYPESCAMAARKNIVVNTVQCGGEPSTTPHWREIARLTNGGYTQIGQTGNMRMIETPYDKEIQRINVEISKTILPYGSQAVQSSMWGLVKSNVGASASVAASRNAVKAKAMAADALAAPVGGSDLTAEPEALEKMKVEDLPDELKDLSPKERKARLDEAVKKRRELNAQLLELNRKRSEYISESEAKSKPAGAKASFDEEVLRSIDSQLRQMRPSAK
;
A
#
# COMPACT_ATOMS: atom_id res chain seq x y z
N MET A 1 -23.50 -19.57 88.21
CA MET A 1 -24.80 -19.29 88.85
C MET A 1 -25.58 -18.42 87.90
N ASN A 2 -26.66 -18.93 87.45
CA ASN A 2 -27.82 -18.33 86.74
C ASN A 2 -27.57 -17.80 85.31
N MET A 3 -28.07 -18.44 84.39
CA MET A 3 -29.48 -18.78 84.00
C MET A 3 -30.23 -17.58 83.36
N ALA A 4 -30.54 -17.82 82.11
CA ALA A 4 -31.85 -17.56 81.47
C ALA A 4 -32.12 -16.11 81.02
N LYS A 5 -32.57 -15.82 79.84
CA LYS A 5 -33.85 -16.23 79.21
C LYS A 5 -33.87 -15.75 77.74
N LYS A 6 -34.41 -16.61 76.91
CA LYS A 6 -35.03 -16.35 75.61
C LYS A 6 -35.84 -15.09 75.51
N LEU A 7 -35.81 -14.39 74.40
CA LEU A 7 -37.05 -13.84 73.81
C LEU A 7 -36.93 -13.83 72.28
N VAL A 8 -37.89 -14.48 71.68
CA VAL A 8 -38.16 -14.53 70.27
C VAL A 8 -38.78 -13.19 69.88
N CYS A 9 -38.33 -12.60 68.83
CA CYS A 9 -39.07 -11.56 68.13
C CYS A 9 -38.96 -11.81 66.62
N GLU A 10 -40.04 -12.33 66.06
CA GLU A 10 -40.30 -12.40 64.65
C GLU A 10 -40.42 -11.00 64.09
N VAL A 11 -39.62 -10.61 63.13
CA VAL A 11 -39.86 -9.47 62.25
C VAL A 11 -39.86 -9.95 60.81
N VAL A 12 -41.04 -9.92 60.26
CA VAL A 12 -41.32 -10.12 58.83
C VAL A 12 -40.57 -9.02 58.04
N CYS A 13 -39.60 -9.38 57.29
CA CYS A 13 -39.02 -8.52 56.27
C CYS A 13 -39.44 -8.99 54.90
N ALA A 14 -40.25 -8.17 54.25
CA ALA A 14 -40.68 -8.34 52.88
C ALA A 14 -39.47 -8.37 51.94
N ALA A 15 -39.35 -9.43 51.17
CA ALA A 15 -38.37 -9.57 50.08
C ALA A 15 -38.78 -8.66 48.93
N VAL A 16 -38.10 -7.53 48.77
CA VAL A 16 -38.10 -6.77 47.51
C VAL A 16 -37.08 -7.42 46.60
N ALA A 17 -37.57 -8.22 45.67
CA ALA A 17 -36.74 -8.77 44.57
C ALA A 17 -36.36 -7.61 43.63
N LEU A 18 -35.17 -7.11 43.77
CA LEU A 18 -34.54 -6.23 42.78
C LEU A 18 -34.13 -7.10 41.57
N CYS A 19 -34.94 -7.08 40.51
CA CYS A 19 -34.54 -7.60 39.22
C CYS A 19 -33.43 -6.70 38.67
N ALA A 20 -32.16 -7.07 38.91
CA ALA A 20 -31.03 -6.55 38.16
C ALA A 20 -31.10 -7.10 36.75
N VAL A 21 -31.60 -6.29 35.81
CA VAL A 21 -31.50 -6.55 34.39
C VAL A 21 -30.03 -6.42 34.06
N ASN A 22 -29.31 -7.56 34.01
CA ASN A 22 -27.99 -7.65 33.38
C ASN A 22 -28.17 -7.42 31.88
N ALA A 23 -28.03 -6.18 31.45
CA ALA A 23 -27.78 -5.88 30.06
C ALA A 23 -26.37 -6.43 29.72
N GLN A 24 -26.30 -7.70 29.33
CA GLN A 24 -25.12 -8.25 28.66
C GLN A 24 -25.02 -7.52 27.33
N THR A 25 -24.15 -6.50 27.30
CA THR A 25 -23.66 -5.96 26.04
C THR A 25 -22.89 -7.10 25.38
N ASN A 26 -23.51 -7.73 24.39
CA ASN A 26 -22.82 -8.60 23.43
C ASN A 26 -21.85 -7.75 22.60
N VAL A 27 -20.72 -7.37 23.20
CA VAL A 27 -19.54 -6.97 22.46
C VAL A 27 -18.97 -8.29 21.93
N PRO A 28 -18.97 -8.52 20.62
CA PRO A 28 -18.30 -9.71 20.10
C PRO A 28 -16.87 -9.67 20.58
N PRO A 29 -16.29 -10.79 21.04
CA PRO A 29 -14.92 -10.83 21.50
C PRO A 29 -14.05 -10.31 20.36
N ALA A 30 -13.23 -9.30 20.67
CA ALA A 30 -12.16 -8.90 19.79
C ALA A 30 -11.37 -10.20 19.47
N VAL A 31 -11.43 -10.64 18.22
CA VAL A 31 -10.67 -11.77 17.74
C VAL A 31 -9.21 -11.33 17.84
N SER A 32 -8.59 -11.62 18.96
CA SER A 32 -7.14 -11.64 19.12
C SER A 32 -6.66 -12.84 18.30
N SER A 33 -6.56 -12.65 16.97
CA SER A 33 -5.80 -13.56 16.15
C SER A 33 -4.34 -13.43 16.58
N ALA A 34 -3.74 -14.52 17.03
CA ALA A 34 -2.28 -14.62 17.11
C ALA A 34 -1.68 -14.03 15.82
N PRO A 35 -0.55 -13.31 15.88
CA PRO A 35 0.05 -12.74 14.68
C PRO A 35 0.26 -13.90 13.69
N SER A 36 -0.47 -13.83 12.58
CA SER A 36 -0.33 -14.80 11.50
C SER A 36 1.08 -14.68 10.94
N GLU A 37 1.71 -15.81 10.58
CA GLU A 37 3.05 -15.79 9.98
C GLU A 37 3.12 -14.80 8.81
N PRO A 38 4.22 -14.04 8.68
CA PRO A 38 4.40 -13.11 7.58
C PRO A 38 4.34 -13.83 6.23
N VAL A 39 3.70 -13.20 5.24
CA VAL A 39 3.64 -13.68 3.86
C VAL A 39 4.22 -12.59 2.96
N ASP A 40 5.26 -12.92 2.22
CA ASP A 40 5.78 -12.02 1.20
C ASP A 40 4.77 -11.87 0.06
N ALA A 41 4.69 -10.68 -0.52
CA ALA A 41 3.72 -10.37 -1.55
C ALA A 41 4.35 -9.66 -2.76
N GLU A 42 4.01 -10.15 -3.93
CA GLU A 42 4.31 -9.54 -5.22
C GLU A 42 3.00 -9.08 -5.85
N VAL A 43 2.88 -7.78 -6.08
CA VAL A 43 1.65 -7.14 -6.55
C VAL A 43 1.95 -6.35 -7.81
N VAL A 44 1.25 -6.65 -8.91
CA VAL A 44 1.38 -5.88 -10.16
C VAL A 44 0.05 -5.20 -10.47
N PHE A 45 0.10 -3.89 -10.65
CA PHE A 45 -1.03 -3.11 -11.14
C PHE A 45 -0.92 -2.94 -12.64
N VAL A 46 -1.84 -3.54 -13.39
CA VAL A 46 -2.03 -3.40 -14.83
C VAL A 46 -3.10 -2.34 -15.01
N LEU A 47 -2.69 -1.12 -15.36
CA LEU A 47 -3.52 0.07 -15.29
C LEU A 47 -3.82 0.62 -16.69
N ASP A 48 -5.08 0.69 -17.03
CA ASP A 48 -5.52 1.49 -18.17
C ASP A 48 -5.14 2.96 -17.94
N THR A 49 -4.52 3.54 -18.93
CA THR A 49 -4.09 4.95 -18.94
C THR A 49 -4.62 5.70 -20.16
N THR A 50 -5.72 5.23 -20.73
CA THR A 50 -6.48 5.99 -21.73
C THR A 50 -7.18 7.19 -21.13
N GLY A 51 -7.71 8.09 -21.96
CA GLY A 51 -8.23 9.39 -21.52
C GLY A 51 -9.36 9.30 -20.48
N SER A 52 -10.21 8.29 -20.58
CA SER A 52 -11.32 8.00 -19.65
C SER A 52 -10.87 7.75 -18.20
N MET A 53 -9.63 7.30 -18.02
CA MET A 53 -9.07 6.89 -16.72
C MET A 53 -8.42 8.03 -15.91
N THR A 54 -8.51 9.29 -16.36
CA THR A 54 -7.86 10.45 -15.70
C THR A 54 -8.11 10.49 -14.19
N GLY A 55 -9.36 10.38 -13.77
CA GLY A 55 -9.72 10.49 -12.35
C GLY A 55 -9.19 9.34 -11.50
N LEU A 56 -9.15 8.12 -12.05
CA LEU A 56 -8.57 6.96 -11.35
C LEU A 56 -7.04 7.13 -11.19
N ILE A 57 -6.33 7.52 -12.24
CA ILE A 57 -4.88 7.70 -12.21
C ILE A 57 -4.50 8.78 -11.21
N ASP A 58 -5.21 9.90 -11.17
CA ASP A 58 -4.96 10.96 -10.19
C ASP A 58 -5.26 10.51 -8.76
N GLY A 59 -6.32 9.74 -8.55
CA GLY A 59 -6.61 9.10 -7.27
C GLY A 59 -5.53 8.10 -6.85
N ALA A 60 -5.06 7.26 -7.76
CA ALA A 60 -4.01 6.28 -7.50
C ALA A 60 -2.70 6.96 -7.06
N LYS A 61 -2.29 8.06 -7.73
CA LYS A 61 -1.13 8.87 -7.32
C LYS A 61 -1.22 9.39 -5.88
N GLN A 62 -2.42 9.72 -5.43
CA GLN A 62 -2.65 10.19 -4.07
C GLN A 62 -2.68 9.04 -3.05
N LYS A 63 -3.18 7.87 -3.45
CA LYS A 63 -3.48 6.74 -2.55
C LYS A 63 -2.44 5.63 -2.54
N ILE A 64 -1.44 5.65 -3.43
CA ILE A 64 -0.47 4.55 -3.55
C ILE A 64 0.20 4.20 -2.22
N TRP A 65 0.52 5.20 -1.39
CA TRP A 65 1.10 4.99 -0.07
C TRP A 65 0.12 4.28 0.88
N SER A 66 -1.16 4.66 0.87
CA SER A 66 -2.18 4.01 1.68
C SER A 66 -2.42 2.57 1.23
N ILE A 67 -2.42 2.33 -0.08
CA ILE A 67 -2.55 0.99 -0.67
C ILE A 67 -1.35 0.13 -0.27
N ALA A 68 -0.12 0.59 -0.52
CA ALA A 68 1.10 -0.15 -0.16
C ALA A 68 1.17 -0.44 1.35
N GLY A 69 0.89 0.55 2.19
CA GLY A 69 0.87 0.39 3.64
C GLY A 69 -0.21 -0.58 4.13
N GLY A 70 -1.37 -0.57 3.49
CA GLY A 70 -2.45 -1.51 3.77
C GLY A 70 -2.09 -2.94 3.39
N ILE A 71 -1.37 -3.16 2.28
CA ILE A 71 -0.85 -4.47 1.87
C ILE A 71 0.18 -4.96 2.89
N ILE A 72 1.20 -4.14 3.20
CA ILE A 72 2.25 -4.47 4.18
C ILE A 72 1.64 -4.88 5.53
N GLN A 73 0.65 -4.12 6.03
CA GLN A 73 0.00 -4.41 7.30
C GLN A 73 -0.71 -5.77 7.32
N ARG A 74 -1.28 -6.19 6.19
CA ARG A 74 -2.03 -7.45 6.07
C ARG A 74 -1.13 -8.66 5.88
N THR A 75 -0.10 -8.48 5.08
CA THR A 75 0.85 -9.56 4.76
C THR A 75 1.86 -9.78 5.88
N GLY A 76 2.29 -8.71 6.54
CA GLY A 76 3.36 -8.73 7.55
C GLY A 76 4.74 -9.07 6.97
N GLY A 77 4.82 -9.42 5.69
CA GLY A 77 6.04 -9.77 4.97
C GLY A 77 6.55 -8.66 4.06
N LYS A 78 7.53 -9.00 3.23
CA LYS A 78 8.07 -8.09 2.21
C LYS A 78 7.05 -7.89 1.09
N VAL A 79 6.88 -6.66 0.65
CA VAL A 79 5.97 -6.30 -0.43
C VAL A 79 6.76 -5.70 -1.58
N SER A 80 6.63 -6.30 -2.78
CA SER A 80 7.15 -5.74 -4.02
C SER A 80 6.00 -5.35 -4.93
N ILE A 81 6.05 -4.17 -5.53
CA ILE A 81 5.02 -3.63 -6.41
C ILE A 81 5.61 -3.37 -7.79
N GLY A 82 4.92 -3.82 -8.83
CA GLY A 82 5.20 -3.50 -10.23
C GLY A 82 4.03 -2.77 -10.87
N LEU A 83 4.29 -2.03 -11.96
CA LEU A 83 3.27 -1.29 -12.69
C LEU A 83 3.35 -1.61 -14.19
N ILE A 84 2.20 -1.77 -14.84
CA ILE A 84 2.09 -1.88 -16.30
C ILE A 84 0.96 -0.96 -16.75
N PRO A 85 1.26 0.32 -17.06
CA PRO A 85 0.29 1.16 -17.75
C PRO A 85 0.09 0.64 -19.16
N TYR A 86 -1.17 0.58 -19.61
CA TYR A 86 -1.50 0.23 -20.98
C TYR A 86 -2.47 1.24 -21.61
N ARG A 87 -2.53 1.21 -22.92
CA ARG A 87 -3.45 1.94 -23.80
C ARG A 87 -3.81 1.05 -24.97
N ASP A 88 -4.14 1.65 -26.12
CA ASP A 88 -4.37 0.89 -27.34
C ASP A 88 -3.31 1.11 -28.41
N ARG A 89 -3.38 0.32 -29.48
CA ARG A 89 -2.53 0.45 -30.68
C ARG A 89 -2.79 1.79 -31.36
N GLY A 90 -1.70 2.44 -31.77
CA GLY A 90 -1.76 3.78 -32.33
C GLY A 90 -1.56 4.90 -31.33
N ASP A 91 -1.65 4.61 -30.03
CA ASP A 91 -1.33 5.54 -28.97
C ASP A 91 0.19 5.74 -28.79
N ALA A 92 0.60 6.63 -27.90
CA ALA A 92 2.01 6.90 -27.60
C ALA A 92 2.76 5.65 -27.10
N TYR A 93 2.06 4.66 -26.60
CA TYR A 93 2.54 3.31 -26.26
C TYR A 93 1.33 2.37 -26.10
N VAL A 94 1.55 1.08 -26.30
CA VAL A 94 0.59 0.04 -25.95
C VAL A 94 0.76 -0.37 -24.49
N THR A 95 2.00 -0.71 -24.10
CA THR A 95 2.35 -1.06 -22.72
C THR A 95 3.70 -0.44 -22.34
N ARG A 96 3.92 -0.25 -21.03
CA ARG A 96 5.23 0.01 -20.43
C ARG A 96 5.40 -0.85 -19.20
N LEU A 97 6.61 -1.38 -19.01
CA LEU A 97 6.93 -2.25 -17.88
C LEU A 97 7.73 -1.50 -16.83
N TYR A 98 7.24 -1.54 -15.60
CA TYR A 98 7.95 -1.12 -14.40
C TYR A 98 8.06 -2.36 -13.49
N PRO A 99 9.27 -2.89 -13.28
CA PRO A 99 9.47 -4.19 -12.64
C PRO A 99 9.04 -4.17 -11.17
N LEU A 100 8.89 -5.36 -10.58
CA LEU A 100 8.66 -5.51 -9.15
C LEU A 100 9.80 -4.88 -8.35
N THR A 101 9.46 -4.03 -7.41
CA THR A 101 10.40 -3.40 -6.49
C THR A 101 9.77 -3.23 -5.10
N ASN A 102 10.55 -3.43 -4.05
CA ASN A 102 10.17 -3.09 -2.69
C ASN A 102 10.44 -1.62 -2.34
N ASN A 103 11.03 -0.86 -3.27
CA ASN A 103 11.22 0.57 -3.13
C ASN A 103 9.95 1.33 -3.52
N ILE A 104 9.06 1.56 -2.56
CA ILE A 104 7.78 2.24 -2.79
C ILE A 104 7.98 3.70 -3.23
N ASP A 105 9.11 4.34 -2.90
CA ASP A 105 9.42 5.68 -3.41
C ASP A 105 9.63 5.65 -4.94
N GLN A 106 10.24 4.59 -5.47
CA GLN A 106 10.37 4.40 -6.92
C GLN A 106 8.99 4.17 -7.56
N VAL A 107 8.16 3.30 -6.98
CA VAL A 107 6.78 3.06 -7.47
C VAL A 107 5.99 4.36 -7.52
N TYR A 108 6.11 5.20 -6.48
CA TYR A 108 5.47 6.52 -6.45
C TYR A 108 6.00 7.44 -7.57
N ALA A 109 7.32 7.51 -7.74
CA ALA A 109 7.94 8.35 -8.78
C ALA A 109 7.50 7.92 -10.19
N ASP A 110 7.48 6.61 -10.46
CA ASP A 110 7.03 6.05 -11.73
C ASP A 110 5.56 6.39 -11.99
N LEU A 111 4.70 6.18 -11.00
CA LEU A 111 3.28 6.49 -11.08
C LEU A 111 3.02 8.00 -11.31
N GLN A 112 3.81 8.89 -10.72
CA GLN A 112 3.72 10.34 -10.99
C GLN A 112 3.94 10.67 -12.47
N GLY A 113 4.71 9.86 -13.20
CA GLY A 113 4.93 9.98 -14.64
C GLY A 113 3.72 9.62 -15.51
N PHE A 114 2.73 8.90 -14.98
CA PHE A 114 1.57 8.47 -15.77
C PHE A 114 0.67 9.66 -16.12
N ARG A 115 0.16 9.66 -17.35
CA ARG A 115 -0.80 10.62 -17.84
C ARG A 115 -1.89 9.85 -18.58
N ALA A 116 -3.11 10.07 -18.23
CA ALA A 116 -4.24 9.55 -19.00
C ALA A 116 -4.34 10.30 -20.32
N ALA A 117 -4.26 9.59 -21.44
CA ALA A 117 -4.38 10.14 -22.78
C ALA A 117 -4.54 9.02 -23.80
N GLY A 118 -5.00 9.34 -25.00
CA GLY A 118 -5.26 8.33 -26.04
C GLY A 118 -6.61 7.65 -25.83
N GLY A 119 -6.75 6.46 -26.43
CA GLY A 119 -8.04 5.78 -26.59
C GLY A 119 -8.78 6.38 -27.80
N GLY A 120 -9.09 5.57 -28.81
CA GLY A 120 -9.76 6.00 -30.03
C GLY A 120 -11.11 5.33 -30.20
N ASP A 121 -11.22 4.10 -29.81
CA ASP A 121 -12.39 3.25 -29.80
C ASP A 121 -12.62 2.62 -28.42
N VAL A 122 -13.63 1.78 -28.29
CA VAL A 122 -14.00 1.25 -26.97
C VAL A 122 -13.07 0.13 -26.49
N PRO A 123 -12.69 -0.88 -27.32
CA PRO A 123 -11.75 -1.88 -26.88
C PRO A 123 -10.34 -1.31 -26.68
N GLU A 124 -9.59 -1.92 -25.74
CA GLU A 124 -8.23 -1.53 -25.40
C GLU A 124 -7.28 -2.75 -25.42
N SER A 125 -5.97 -2.52 -25.43
CA SER A 125 -4.95 -3.59 -25.51
C SER A 125 -4.75 -4.36 -24.19
N VAL A 126 -5.84 -4.75 -23.54
CA VAL A 126 -5.87 -5.52 -22.28
C VAL A 126 -5.16 -6.87 -22.45
N ASN A 127 -5.35 -7.55 -23.60
CA ASN A 127 -4.74 -8.84 -23.88
C ASN A 127 -3.21 -8.77 -23.81
N GLN A 128 -2.61 -7.80 -24.50
CA GLN A 128 -1.15 -7.60 -24.48
C GLN A 128 -0.67 -7.25 -23.07
N ALA A 129 -1.35 -6.35 -22.38
CA ALA A 129 -0.96 -5.94 -21.03
C ALA A 129 -0.98 -7.10 -20.04
N LEU A 130 -2.03 -7.93 -20.07
CA LEU A 130 -2.13 -9.11 -19.21
C LEU A 130 -1.08 -10.18 -19.56
N PHE A 131 -0.87 -10.44 -20.85
CA PHE A 131 0.18 -11.36 -21.29
C PHE A 131 1.56 -10.94 -20.80
N GLU A 132 1.90 -9.65 -20.92
CA GLU A 132 3.18 -9.12 -20.44
C GLU A 132 3.30 -9.16 -18.93
N ALA A 133 2.24 -8.88 -18.19
CA ALA A 133 2.22 -9.00 -16.74
C ALA A 133 2.53 -10.41 -16.26
N VAL A 134 2.02 -11.43 -16.94
CA VAL A 134 2.24 -12.84 -16.59
C VAL A 134 3.61 -13.35 -17.01
N THR A 135 4.14 -12.87 -18.14
CA THR A 135 5.32 -13.48 -18.80
C THR A 135 6.59 -12.66 -18.68
N LYS A 136 6.51 -11.33 -18.66
CA LYS A 136 7.70 -10.44 -18.65
C LYS A 136 8.08 -9.94 -17.25
N ILE A 137 7.15 -9.94 -16.31
CA ILE A 137 7.48 -9.66 -14.90
C ILE A 137 8.25 -10.86 -14.32
N GLN A 138 9.31 -10.55 -13.57
CA GLN A 138 10.12 -11.53 -12.86
C GLN A 138 9.46 -11.90 -11.54
N TRP A 139 8.47 -12.78 -11.62
CA TRP A 139 7.79 -13.33 -10.44
C TRP A 139 8.69 -14.32 -9.70
N SER A 140 8.59 -14.35 -8.37
CA SER A 140 9.21 -15.38 -7.54
C SER A 140 8.64 -16.77 -7.87
N ASP A 141 9.48 -17.79 -7.83
CA ASP A 141 9.05 -19.20 -7.99
C ASP A 141 8.54 -19.83 -6.67
N SER A 142 8.71 -19.12 -5.54
CA SER A 142 8.31 -19.65 -4.22
C SER A 142 6.81 -19.70 -4.04
N ASN A 143 6.29 -20.85 -3.64
CA ASN A 143 4.87 -21.03 -3.33
C ASN A 143 4.43 -20.33 -2.03
N SER A 144 5.36 -19.87 -1.19
CA SER A 144 5.05 -19.10 0.00
C SER A 144 4.82 -17.59 -0.28
N VAL A 145 5.13 -17.13 -1.50
CA VAL A 145 4.93 -15.75 -1.92
C VAL A 145 3.54 -15.58 -2.54
N MET A 146 2.79 -14.61 -2.04
CA MET A 146 1.52 -14.20 -2.64
C MET A 146 1.78 -13.44 -3.94
N ARG A 147 1.25 -13.92 -5.06
CA ARG A 147 1.37 -13.27 -6.37
C ARG A 147 0.00 -12.83 -6.85
N THR A 148 -0.14 -11.55 -7.11
CA THR A 148 -1.43 -11.00 -7.55
C THR A 148 -1.25 -9.89 -8.58
N ILE A 149 -2.14 -9.90 -9.57
CA ILE A 149 -2.33 -8.84 -10.55
C ILE A 149 -3.65 -8.15 -10.23
N PHE A 150 -3.64 -6.82 -10.22
CA PHE A 150 -4.84 -6.00 -10.30
C PHE A 150 -4.94 -5.43 -11.71
N LEU A 151 -5.87 -5.98 -12.50
CA LEU A 151 -6.20 -5.46 -13.82
C LEU A 151 -7.30 -4.42 -13.67
N VAL A 152 -6.98 -3.16 -13.99
CA VAL A 152 -7.83 -1.99 -13.72
C VAL A 152 -8.07 -1.23 -15.03
N GLY A 153 -9.31 -1.02 -15.39
CA GLY A 153 -9.69 -0.30 -16.61
C GLY A 153 -11.20 -0.23 -16.76
N ASP A 154 -11.68 0.42 -17.81
CA ASP A 154 -13.10 0.64 -18.06
C ASP A 154 -13.59 -0.02 -19.36
N CYS A 155 -12.69 -0.45 -20.26
CA CYS A 155 -12.99 -0.95 -21.58
C CYS A 155 -12.66 -2.44 -21.76
N PRO A 156 -13.36 -3.16 -22.71
CA PRO A 156 -13.10 -4.57 -22.97
C PRO A 156 -11.77 -4.78 -23.72
N PRO A 157 -11.22 -6.01 -23.74
CA PRO A 157 -10.06 -6.33 -24.54
C PRO A 157 -10.39 -6.37 -26.02
N HIS A 158 -9.44 -5.99 -26.88
CA HIS A 158 -9.48 -6.27 -28.31
C HIS A 158 -9.42 -7.78 -28.56
N MET A 159 -10.56 -8.39 -28.93
CA MET A 159 -10.61 -9.80 -29.29
C MET A 159 -10.36 -10.05 -30.78
N ASP A 160 -10.35 -9.01 -31.58
CA ASP A 160 -10.15 -8.99 -33.04
C ASP A 160 -8.68 -8.95 -33.45
N TYR A 161 -7.75 -8.47 -32.62
CA TYR A 161 -6.31 -8.45 -32.93
C TYR A 161 -5.77 -9.88 -33.03
N LYS A 162 -5.47 -10.34 -34.25
CA LYS A 162 -5.11 -11.75 -34.55
C LYS A 162 -3.75 -12.16 -33.98
N ASP A 163 -2.87 -11.22 -33.78
CA ASP A 163 -1.48 -11.41 -33.31
C ASP A 163 -1.33 -11.31 -31.80
N ASP A 164 -2.41 -10.97 -31.06
CA ASP A 164 -2.43 -10.96 -29.61
C ASP A 164 -2.64 -12.36 -29.02
N VAL A 165 -1.89 -12.68 -27.97
CA VAL A 165 -2.23 -13.80 -27.07
C VAL A 165 -3.48 -13.39 -26.28
N LYS A 166 -4.58 -14.09 -26.49
CA LYS A 166 -5.86 -13.74 -25.86
C LYS A 166 -5.85 -14.03 -24.35
N TYR A 167 -6.63 -13.25 -23.59
CA TYR A 167 -6.65 -13.36 -22.13
C TYR A 167 -6.93 -14.79 -21.60
N PRO A 168 -7.70 -15.68 -22.23
CA PRO A 168 -7.87 -17.04 -21.72
C PRO A 168 -6.56 -17.81 -21.65
N GLU A 169 -5.66 -17.63 -22.64
CA GLU A 169 -4.34 -18.25 -22.64
C GLU A 169 -3.42 -17.61 -21.57
N SER A 170 -3.44 -16.28 -21.47
CA SER A 170 -2.71 -15.55 -20.42
C SER A 170 -3.17 -15.96 -19.02
N CYS A 171 -4.48 -16.13 -18.81
CA CYS A 171 -5.03 -16.62 -17.54
C CYS A 171 -4.61 -18.07 -17.24
N ALA A 172 -4.57 -18.93 -18.24
CA ALA A 172 -4.08 -20.29 -18.05
C ALA A 172 -2.58 -20.32 -17.67
N MET A 173 -1.77 -19.41 -18.21
CA MET A 173 -0.36 -19.23 -17.79
C MET A 173 -0.27 -18.68 -16.37
N ALA A 174 -1.09 -17.70 -16.01
CA ALA A 174 -1.15 -17.11 -14.67
C ALA A 174 -1.51 -18.18 -13.63
N ALA A 175 -2.55 -18.99 -13.90
CA ALA A 175 -2.98 -20.06 -13.00
C ALA A 175 -1.85 -21.10 -12.75
N ARG A 176 -1.11 -21.48 -13.79
CA ARG A 176 0.05 -22.40 -13.64
C ARG A 176 1.16 -21.83 -12.77
N LYS A 177 1.30 -20.50 -12.74
CA LYS A 177 2.28 -19.78 -11.90
C LYS A 177 1.72 -19.39 -10.52
N ASN A 178 0.50 -19.81 -10.17
CA ASN A 178 -0.23 -19.39 -8.97
C ASN A 178 -0.34 -17.85 -8.87
N ILE A 179 -0.52 -17.18 -9.99
CA ILE A 179 -0.79 -15.74 -10.05
C ILE A 179 -2.31 -15.54 -10.10
N VAL A 180 -2.85 -14.84 -9.12
CA VAL A 180 -4.26 -14.47 -9.05
C VAL A 180 -4.47 -13.15 -9.77
N VAL A 181 -5.45 -13.07 -10.68
CA VAL A 181 -5.81 -11.81 -11.35
C VAL A 181 -7.13 -11.30 -10.79
N ASN A 182 -7.08 -10.23 -10.03
CA ASN A 182 -8.25 -9.49 -9.58
C ASN A 182 -8.57 -8.41 -10.61
N THR A 183 -9.83 -8.32 -11.03
CA THR A 183 -10.25 -7.35 -12.03
C THR A 183 -11.11 -6.27 -11.40
N VAL A 184 -10.75 -5.00 -11.67
CA VAL A 184 -11.46 -3.83 -11.16
C VAL A 184 -11.96 -3.01 -12.35
N GLN A 185 -13.23 -3.17 -12.67
CA GLN A 185 -13.90 -2.40 -13.72
C GLN A 185 -14.26 -1.01 -13.21
N CYS A 186 -13.75 0.02 -13.86
CA CYS A 186 -14.12 1.41 -13.62
C CYS A 186 -15.30 1.80 -14.50
N GLY A 187 -16.32 2.47 -13.93
CA GLY A 187 -17.50 2.84 -14.69
C GLY A 187 -18.45 1.68 -14.98
N GLY A 188 -19.23 1.79 -16.06
CA GLY A 188 -20.35 0.91 -16.31
C GLY A 188 -20.45 0.38 -17.75
N GLU A 189 -19.36 0.34 -18.53
CA GLU A 189 -19.36 -0.17 -19.90
C GLU A 189 -19.81 -1.65 -19.93
N PRO A 190 -20.98 -1.97 -20.54
CA PRO A 190 -21.53 -3.32 -20.43
C PRO A 190 -20.71 -4.39 -21.16
N SER A 191 -20.01 -4.02 -22.24
CA SER A 191 -19.18 -4.93 -23.03
C SER A 191 -17.93 -5.38 -22.26
N THR A 192 -17.48 -4.61 -21.28
CA THR A 192 -16.34 -4.92 -20.43
C THR A 192 -16.63 -6.01 -19.41
N THR A 193 -17.81 -5.98 -18.80
CA THR A 193 -18.18 -6.84 -17.68
C THR A 193 -17.99 -8.34 -17.90
N PRO A 194 -18.39 -8.95 -19.04
CA PRO A 194 -18.23 -10.38 -19.30
C PRO A 194 -16.75 -10.80 -19.27
N HIS A 195 -15.89 -10.03 -19.95
CA HIS A 195 -14.46 -10.32 -20.06
C HIS A 195 -13.75 -10.21 -18.70
N TRP A 196 -14.05 -9.18 -17.94
CA TRP A 196 -13.42 -8.96 -16.64
C TRP A 196 -13.81 -10.00 -15.60
N ARG A 197 -15.09 -10.43 -15.61
CA ARG A 197 -15.55 -11.57 -14.78
C ARG A 197 -14.88 -12.86 -15.18
N GLU A 198 -14.72 -13.11 -16.47
CA GLU A 198 -14.09 -14.32 -16.98
C GLU A 198 -12.61 -14.38 -16.62
N ILE A 199 -11.85 -13.29 -16.78
CA ILE A 199 -10.43 -13.17 -16.37
C ILE A 199 -10.27 -13.50 -14.89
N ALA A 200 -11.07 -12.88 -14.03
CA ALA A 200 -11.04 -13.14 -12.60
C ALA A 200 -11.34 -14.60 -12.28
N ARG A 201 -12.42 -15.15 -12.86
CA ARG A 201 -12.83 -16.56 -12.66
C ARG A 201 -11.74 -17.56 -13.07
N LEU A 202 -11.08 -17.35 -14.20
CA LEU A 202 -10.04 -18.25 -14.74
C LEU A 202 -8.78 -18.32 -13.86
N THR A 203 -8.57 -17.30 -13.00
CA THR A 203 -7.38 -17.20 -12.16
C THR A 203 -7.69 -17.21 -10.65
N ASN A 204 -8.90 -17.63 -10.27
CA ASN A 204 -9.40 -17.61 -8.89
C ASN A 204 -9.38 -16.22 -8.22
N GLY A 205 -9.44 -15.17 -9.01
CA GLY A 205 -9.50 -13.79 -8.54
C GLY A 205 -10.91 -13.28 -8.33
N GLY A 206 -10.99 -12.07 -7.80
CA GLY A 206 -12.24 -11.34 -7.61
C GLY A 206 -12.53 -10.37 -8.77
N TYR A 207 -13.81 -10.21 -9.11
CA TYR A 207 -14.29 -9.12 -9.96
C TYR A 207 -14.99 -8.08 -9.12
N THR A 208 -14.66 -6.81 -9.34
CA THR A 208 -15.34 -5.67 -8.72
C THR A 208 -15.61 -4.57 -9.74
N GLN A 209 -16.74 -3.88 -9.57
CA GLN A 209 -17.09 -2.67 -10.33
C GLN A 209 -17.16 -1.47 -9.40
N ILE A 210 -16.38 -0.45 -9.70
CA ILE A 210 -16.29 0.81 -8.96
C ILE A 210 -16.74 2.01 -9.84
N GLY A 211 -16.84 3.20 -9.26
CA GLY A 211 -17.06 4.41 -10.07
C GLY A 211 -15.88 4.70 -10.99
N GLN A 212 -16.16 5.45 -12.10
CA GLN A 212 -15.16 5.78 -13.14
C GLN A 212 -13.87 6.40 -12.57
N THR A 213 -13.99 7.22 -11.54
CA THR A 213 -12.85 7.90 -10.88
C THR A 213 -12.21 7.09 -9.75
N GLY A 214 -12.64 5.83 -9.56
CA GLY A 214 -12.12 4.99 -8.47
C GLY A 214 -12.69 5.28 -7.09
N ASN A 215 -13.55 6.28 -6.92
CA ASN A 215 -14.16 6.72 -5.65
C ASN A 215 -13.14 6.99 -4.52
N MET A 216 -11.87 7.20 -4.85
CA MET A 216 -10.83 7.43 -3.86
C MET A 216 -10.94 8.83 -3.26
N ARG A 217 -11.05 8.92 -1.95
CA ARG A 217 -11.07 10.19 -1.21
C ARG A 217 -9.80 10.34 -0.38
N MET A 218 -9.15 11.49 -0.48
CA MET A 218 -8.13 11.90 0.47
C MET A 218 -8.79 12.64 1.62
N ILE A 219 -8.53 12.20 2.84
CA ILE A 219 -8.94 12.91 4.04
C ILE A 219 -7.78 13.79 4.46
N GLU A 220 -7.94 15.09 4.28
CA GLU A 220 -6.98 16.07 4.80
C GLU A 220 -7.13 16.17 6.31
N THR A 221 -6.00 16.26 6.99
CA THR A 221 -5.96 16.36 8.45
C THR A 221 -5.23 17.62 8.89
N PRO A 222 -5.53 18.16 10.09
CA PRO A 222 -4.82 19.32 10.63
C PRO A 222 -3.32 19.06 10.86
N TYR A 223 -2.88 17.80 10.82
CA TYR A 223 -1.50 17.39 11.05
C TYR A 223 -0.65 17.34 9.77
N ASP A 224 -1.27 17.29 8.58
CA ASP A 224 -0.59 17.03 7.31
C ASP A 224 0.50 18.05 7.00
N LYS A 225 0.24 19.33 7.24
CA LYS A 225 1.21 20.42 7.01
C LYS A 225 2.45 20.29 7.89
N GLU A 226 2.27 19.95 9.16
CA GLU A 226 3.39 19.77 10.09
C GLU A 226 4.20 18.51 9.75
N ILE A 227 3.55 17.42 9.36
CA ILE A 227 4.21 16.22 8.88
C ILE A 227 5.04 16.53 7.62
N GLN A 228 4.49 17.32 6.68
CA GLN A 228 5.23 17.76 5.49
C GLN A 228 6.45 18.59 5.86
N ARG A 229 6.33 19.55 6.80
CA ARG A 229 7.45 20.36 7.30
C ARG A 229 8.57 19.47 7.86
N ILE A 230 8.21 18.51 8.71
CA ILE A 230 9.19 17.57 9.29
C ILE A 230 9.82 16.71 8.18
N ASN A 231 9.06 16.29 7.18
CA ASN A 231 9.58 15.53 6.05
C ASN A 231 10.64 16.31 5.25
N VAL A 232 10.43 17.61 5.05
CA VAL A 232 11.44 18.49 4.46
C VAL A 232 12.68 18.57 5.34
N GLU A 233 12.55 18.69 6.67
CA GLU A 233 13.70 18.70 7.58
C GLU A 233 14.45 17.35 7.58
N ILE A 234 13.74 16.21 7.49
CA ILE A 234 14.35 14.88 7.32
C ILE A 234 15.16 14.83 6.02
N SER A 235 14.65 15.38 4.92
CA SER A 235 15.35 15.36 3.64
C SER A 235 16.74 16.04 3.70
N LYS A 236 16.88 17.06 4.54
CA LYS A 236 18.15 17.75 4.78
C LYS A 236 19.17 16.92 5.59
N THR A 237 18.74 15.85 6.21
CA THR A 237 19.64 14.93 6.95
C THR A 237 20.10 13.75 6.09
N ILE A 238 19.66 13.63 4.84
CA ILE A 238 20.02 12.54 3.94
C ILE A 238 21.46 12.77 3.47
N LEU A 239 22.29 11.74 3.61
CA LEU A 239 23.69 11.70 3.19
C LEU A 239 23.86 10.57 2.16
N PRO A 240 23.51 10.81 0.88
CA PRO A 240 23.54 9.77 -0.13
C PRO A 240 24.98 9.42 -0.49
N TYR A 241 25.31 8.14 -0.57
CA TYR A 241 26.63 7.63 -0.88
C TYR A 241 26.64 6.65 -2.06
N GLY A 242 27.81 6.30 -2.56
CA GLY A 242 28.04 5.44 -3.72
C GLY A 242 28.34 6.23 -4.98
N SER A 243 28.27 5.59 -6.16
CA SER A 243 28.56 6.27 -7.41
C SER A 243 27.68 7.51 -7.62
N GLN A 244 28.16 8.46 -8.42
CA GLN A 244 27.42 9.69 -8.72
C GLN A 244 26.04 9.41 -9.34
N ALA A 245 25.90 8.33 -10.11
CA ALA A 245 24.61 7.90 -10.65
C ALA A 245 23.64 7.49 -9.54
N VAL A 246 24.11 6.74 -8.54
CA VAL A 246 23.32 6.33 -7.37
C VAL A 246 22.89 7.55 -6.54
N GLN A 247 23.84 8.45 -6.24
CA GLN A 247 23.52 9.67 -5.49
C GLN A 247 22.51 10.56 -6.23
N SER A 248 22.66 10.72 -7.55
CA SER A 248 21.73 11.49 -8.40
C SER A 248 20.34 10.87 -8.44
N SER A 249 20.24 9.54 -8.57
CA SER A 249 18.97 8.81 -8.51
C SER A 249 18.27 9.05 -7.18
N MET A 250 19.00 8.97 -6.08
CA MET A 250 18.48 9.19 -4.74
C MET A 250 17.96 10.60 -4.53
N TRP A 251 18.68 11.62 -5.00
CA TRP A 251 18.19 12.99 -4.97
C TRP A 251 16.93 13.19 -5.83
N GLY A 252 16.81 12.47 -6.95
CA GLY A 252 15.59 12.45 -7.76
C GLY A 252 14.38 11.96 -6.97
N LEU A 253 14.53 10.86 -6.22
CA LEU A 253 13.48 10.31 -5.35
C LEU A 253 13.13 11.26 -4.20
N VAL A 254 14.13 11.86 -3.56
CA VAL A 254 13.93 12.86 -2.50
C VAL A 254 13.13 14.04 -3.04
N LYS A 255 13.49 14.58 -4.20
CA LYS A 255 12.79 15.70 -4.84
C LYS A 255 11.33 15.37 -5.14
N SER A 256 11.07 14.18 -5.68
CA SER A 256 9.70 13.71 -5.94
C SER A 256 8.86 13.66 -4.66
N ASN A 257 9.42 13.15 -3.57
CA ASN A 257 8.74 13.02 -2.29
C ASN A 257 8.50 14.36 -1.59
N VAL A 258 9.46 15.28 -1.66
CA VAL A 258 9.32 16.64 -1.09
C VAL A 258 8.29 17.45 -1.86
N GLY A 259 8.17 17.24 -3.17
CA GLY A 259 7.18 17.90 -4.03
C GLY A 259 5.74 17.36 -3.88
N ALA A 260 5.53 16.27 -3.12
CA ALA A 260 4.22 15.71 -2.88
C ALA A 260 3.32 16.64 -2.03
N SER A 261 1.99 16.51 -2.18
CA SER A 261 1.06 17.21 -1.29
C SER A 261 1.25 16.78 0.18
N ALA A 262 0.83 17.64 1.12
CA ALA A 262 1.00 17.37 2.55
C ALA A 262 0.36 16.04 2.98
N SER A 263 -0.82 15.71 2.47
CA SER A 263 -1.53 14.46 2.77
C SER A 263 -0.84 13.23 2.18
N VAL A 264 -0.25 13.34 0.99
CA VAL A 264 0.55 12.27 0.36
C VAL A 264 1.85 12.05 1.13
N ALA A 265 2.57 13.13 1.48
CA ALA A 265 3.79 13.06 2.29
C ALA A 265 3.51 12.43 3.67
N ALA A 266 2.39 12.78 4.30
CA ALA A 266 1.95 12.19 5.56
C ALA A 266 1.64 10.69 5.44
N SER A 267 0.97 10.27 4.36
CA SER A 267 0.68 8.85 4.11
C SER A 267 1.96 8.06 3.88
N ARG A 268 2.93 8.59 3.12
CA ARG A 268 4.25 8.00 2.93
C ARG A 268 4.98 7.77 4.27
N ASN A 269 5.01 8.80 5.10
CA ASN A 269 5.70 8.71 6.40
C ASN A 269 5.06 7.69 7.34
N ALA A 270 3.72 7.60 7.34
CA ALA A 270 3.00 6.59 8.12
C ALA A 270 3.35 5.16 7.69
N VAL A 271 3.46 4.92 6.38
CA VAL A 271 3.87 3.62 5.82
C VAL A 271 5.30 3.29 6.22
N LYS A 272 6.24 4.23 6.03
CA LYS A 272 7.65 4.01 6.36
C LYS A 272 7.88 3.76 7.85
N ALA A 273 7.22 4.51 8.72
CA ALA A 273 7.30 4.30 10.15
C ALA A 273 6.83 2.89 10.57
N LYS A 274 5.72 2.42 10.00
CA LYS A 274 5.21 1.06 10.25
C LYS A 274 6.13 -0.02 9.70
N ALA A 275 6.64 0.17 8.49
CA ALA A 275 7.48 -0.79 7.81
C ALA A 275 8.88 -0.93 8.47
N MET A 276 9.44 0.17 8.97
CA MET A 276 10.68 0.14 9.75
C MET A 276 10.50 -0.62 11.08
N ALA A 277 9.34 -0.47 11.72
CA ALA A 277 9.02 -1.21 12.95
C ALA A 277 8.82 -2.72 12.73
N ALA A 278 8.54 -3.13 11.48
CA ALA A 278 8.27 -4.52 11.11
C ALA A 278 9.42 -5.19 10.32
N ASP A 279 10.57 -4.53 10.15
CA ASP A 279 11.67 -4.95 9.23
C ASP A 279 11.19 -5.25 7.78
N ALA A 280 10.02 -4.72 7.41
CA ALA A 280 9.31 -5.09 6.18
C ALA A 280 9.71 -4.27 4.95
N LEU A 281 10.48 -3.20 5.12
CA LEU A 281 11.01 -2.39 4.02
C LEU A 281 12.51 -2.25 4.13
N ALA A 282 13.19 -2.36 2.97
CA ALA A 282 14.56 -1.91 2.82
C ALA A 282 14.68 -0.42 3.22
N ALA A 283 15.89 -0.02 3.57
CA ALA A 283 16.23 1.32 4.06
C ALA A 283 15.43 2.46 3.38
N PRO A 284 15.08 3.50 4.13
CA PRO A 284 14.26 4.60 3.60
C PRO A 284 15.00 5.26 2.44
N VAL A 285 14.43 5.21 1.26
CA VAL A 285 14.96 5.79 0.02
C VAL A 285 16.14 4.98 -0.58
N GLY A 286 15.84 3.87 -1.27
CA GLY A 286 16.75 3.28 -2.26
C GLY A 286 18.20 2.98 -1.83
N GLY A 287 18.45 2.66 -0.58
CA GLY A 287 19.59 1.85 -0.17
C GLY A 287 20.98 2.51 -0.11
N SER A 288 21.16 3.83 -0.11
CA SER A 288 22.47 4.46 -0.05
C SER A 288 22.45 5.77 0.76
N ASP A 289 21.96 5.71 2.00
CA ASP A 289 21.94 6.84 2.92
C ASP A 289 22.75 6.52 4.18
N LEU A 290 23.88 7.20 4.39
CA LEU A 290 24.75 7.02 5.54
C LEU A 290 24.02 7.19 6.89
N THR A 291 22.95 7.97 6.93
CA THR A 291 22.18 8.10 8.18
C THR A 291 21.39 6.86 8.54
N ALA A 292 21.12 5.98 7.57
CA ALA A 292 20.50 4.68 7.78
C ALA A 292 21.55 3.58 8.04
N GLU A 293 22.75 3.72 7.47
CA GLU A 293 23.86 2.76 7.55
C GLU A 293 25.16 3.44 8.00
N PRO A 294 25.24 3.98 9.24
CA PRO A 294 26.38 4.78 9.70
C PRO A 294 27.71 4.03 9.64
N GLU A 295 27.70 2.72 9.83
CA GLU A 295 28.86 1.84 9.77
C GLU A 295 29.48 1.74 8.38
N ALA A 296 28.77 2.08 7.33
CA ALA A 296 29.29 2.09 5.96
C ALA A 296 30.39 3.16 5.79
N LEU A 297 30.37 4.24 6.58
CA LEU A 297 31.34 5.33 6.48
C LEU A 297 32.79 4.85 6.63
N GLU A 298 33.05 3.90 7.53
CA GLU A 298 34.42 3.44 7.81
C GLU A 298 35.04 2.62 6.66
N LYS A 299 34.19 2.02 5.82
CA LYS A 299 34.61 1.14 4.72
C LYS A 299 34.58 1.84 3.35
N MET A 300 34.16 3.09 3.34
CA MET A 300 33.86 3.80 2.09
C MET A 300 35.09 4.51 1.52
N LYS A 301 35.21 4.46 0.19
CA LYS A 301 36.21 5.24 -0.54
C LYS A 301 35.77 6.71 -0.59
N VAL A 302 36.74 7.64 -0.66
CA VAL A 302 36.48 9.08 -0.69
C VAL A 302 35.60 9.48 -1.88
N GLU A 303 35.79 8.82 -3.03
CA GLU A 303 35.02 9.05 -4.26
C GLU A 303 33.53 8.74 -4.12
N ASP A 304 33.17 7.77 -3.27
CA ASP A 304 31.79 7.34 -3.00
C ASP A 304 31.11 8.13 -1.89
N LEU A 305 31.84 9.00 -1.18
CA LEU A 305 31.26 9.82 -0.14
C LEU A 305 30.29 10.87 -0.69
N PRO A 306 29.28 11.28 0.12
CA PRO A 306 28.52 12.49 -0.16
C PRO A 306 29.43 13.71 -0.34
N ASP A 307 29.12 14.60 -1.28
CA ASP A 307 29.97 15.75 -1.59
C ASP A 307 30.32 16.59 -0.36
N GLU A 308 29.35 16.78 0.55
CA GLU A 308 29.55 17.54 1.79
C GLU A 308 30.52 16.88 2.79
N LEU A 309 30.91 15.61 2.59
CA LEU A 309 31.84 14.90 3.44
C LEU A 309 33.24 14.71 2.81
N LYS A 310 33.40 14.92 1.50
CA LYS A 310 34.64 14.62 0.78
C LYS A 310 35.86 15.37 1.31
N ASP A 311 35.70 16.67 1.57
CA ASP A 311 36.76 17.55 2.01
C ASP A 311 37.02 17.57 3.53
N LEU A 312 36.21 16.82 4.30
CA LEU A 312 36.36 16.73 5.74
C LEU A 312 37.38 15.67 6.18
N SER A 313 38.01 15.88 7.31
CA SER A 313 38.82 14.87 7.97
C SER A 313 37.96 13.68 8.47
N PRO A 314 38.52 12.49 8.69
CA PRO A 314 37.76 11.34 9.20
C PRO A 314 36.98 11.63 10.51
N LYS A 315 37.57 12.45 11.39
CA LYS A 315 36.91 12.86 12.65
C LYS A 315 35.73 13.77 12.41
N GLU A 316 35.86 14.73 11.49
CA GLU A 316 34.79 15.66 11.13
C GLU A 316 33.67 14.96 10.38
N ARG A 317 33.99 14.00 9.48
CA ARG A 317 32.99 13.14 8.78
C ARG A 317 32.11 12.41 9.79
N LYS A 318 32.74 11.77 10.79
CA LYS A 318 32.02 11.06 11.83
C LYS A 318 31.13 12.01 12.65
N ALA A 319 31.66 13.15 13.09
CA ALA A 319 30.89 14.14 13.84
C ALA A 319 29.68 14.65 13.05
N ARG A 320 29.84 14.95 11.75
CA ARG A 320 28.76 15.38 10.87
C ARG A 320 27.69 14.31 10.67
N LEU A 321 28.11 13.03 10.51
CA LEU A 321 27.19 11.90 10.43
C LEU A 321 26.41 11.68 11.73
N ASP A 322 27.12 11.71 12.87
CA ASP A 322 26.48 11.53 14.20
C ASP A 322 25.43 12.63 14.46
N GLU A 323 25.72 13.87 14.08
CA GLU A 323 24.75 14.98 14.14
C GLU A 323 23.52 14.71 13.27
N ALA A 324 23.72 14.29 12.03
CA ALA A 324 22.62 13.97 11.08
C ALA A 324 21.77 12.82 11.60
N VAL A 325 22.39 11.75 12.11
CA VAL A 325 21.69 10.59 12.73
C VAL A 325 20.89 11.01 13.95
N LYS A 326 21.47 11.83 14.84
CA LYS A 326 20.76 12.36 16.03
C LYS A 326 19.54 13.18 15.60
N LYS A 327 19.73 14.13 14.69
CA LYS A 327 18.64 14.97 14.18
C LYS A 327 17.54 14.15 13.52
N ARG A 328 17.91 13.12 12.72
CA ARG A 328 16.97 12.19 12.10
C ARG A 328 16.11 11.46 13.13
N ARG A 329 16.72 10.97 14.23
CA ARG A 329 16.00 10.28 15.30
C ARG A 329 14.98 11.20 15.99
N GLU A 330 15.36 12.43 16.28
CA GLU A 330 14.45 13.42 16.88
C GLU A 330 13.24 13.71 15.97
N LEU A 331 13.50 13.93 14.68
CA LEU A 331 12.45 14.16 13.69
C LEU A 331 11.52 12.95 13.50
N ASN A 332 12.08 11.75 13.48
CA ASN A 332 11.29 10.50 13.38
C ASN A 332 10.38 10.30 14.60
N ALA A 333 10.84 10.64 15.81
CA ALA A 333 10.01 10.57 17.01
C ALA A 333 8.81 11.52 16.93
N GLN A 334 9.02 12.75 16.42
CA GLN A 334 7.93 13.71 16.18
C GLN A 334 6.94 13.19 15.13
N LEU A 335 7.44 12.61 14.03
CA LEU A 335 6.60 12.00 12.99
C LEU A 335 5.73 10.86 13.52
N LEU A 336 6.28 10.02 14.39
CA LEU A 336 5.54 8.89 14.96
C LEU A 336 4.29 9.38 15.71
N GLU A 337 4.44 10.39 16.55
CA GLU A 337 3.32 10.96 17.31
C GLU A 337 2.29 11.66 16.42
N LEU A 338 2.74 12.41 15.42
CA LEU A 338 1.85 13.07 14.47
C LEU A 338 1.09 12.06 13.60
N ASN A 339 1.75 10.98 13.17
CA ASN A 339 1.12 9.91 12.42
C ASN A 339 0.05 9.17 13.24
N ARG A 340 0.27 8.97 14.55
CA ARG A 340 -0.73 8.41 15.45
C ARG A 340 -1.98 9.30 15.48
N LYS A 341 -1.82 10.60 15.75
CA LYS A 341 -2.93 11.58 15.77
C LYS A 341 -3.67 11.65 14.43
N ARG A 342 -2.90 11.61 13.33
CA ARG A 342 -3.45 11.58 11.97
C ARG A 342 -4.33 10.35 11.74
N SER A 343 -3.86 9.17 12.14
CA SER A 343 -4.59 7.91 11.97
C SER A 343 -5.90 7.91 12.76
N GLU A 344 -5.89 8.42 13.98
CA GLU A 344 -7.08 8.58 14.82
C GLU A 344 -8.11 9.51 14.15
N TYR A 345 -7.66 10.69 13.69
CA TYR A 345 -8.52 11.64 12.98
C TYR A 345 -9.15 11.05 11.71
N ILE A 346 -8.38 10.31 10.91
CA ILE A 346 -8.88 9.66 9.70
C ILE A 346 -9.96 8.64 10.07
N SER A 347 -9.68 7.75 11.05
CA SER A 347 -10.65 6.73 11.48
C SER A 347 -11.96 7.33 11.97
N GLU A 348 -11.90 8.41 12.74
CA GLU A 348 -13.09 9.13 13.18
C GLU A 348 -13.86 9.78 12.03
N SER A 349 -13.13 10.36 11.07
CA SER A 349 -13.74 11.02 9.90
C SER A 349 -14.42 10.01 8.98
N GLU A 350 -13.81 8.85 8.76
CA GLU A 350 -14.38 7.74 7.98
C GLU A 350 -15.66 7.20 8.66
N ALA A 351 -15.63 7.00 9.97
CA ALA A 351 -16.79 6.56 10.71
C ALA A 351 -17.99 7.52 10.60
N LYS A 352 -17.72 8.82 10.50
CA LYS A 352 -18.77 9.86 10.40
C LYS A 352 -19.28 10.08 8.96
N SER A 353 -18.47 9.78 7.94
CA SER A 353 -18.71 10.25 6.56
C SER A 353 -19.15 9.17 5.57
N LYS A 354 -19.20 7.90 5.94
CA LYS A 354 -19.56 6.81 5.02
C LYS A 354 -21.09 6.71 4.86
N PRO A 355 -21.67 7.14 3.72
CA PRO A 355 -23.10 6.96 3.48
C PRO A 355 -23.46 5.47 3.44
N ALA A 356 -24.62 5.10 3.99
CA ALA A 356 -25.16 3.75 3.83
C ALA A 356 -25.32 3.46 2.31
N GLY A 357 -24.71 2.37 1.83
CA GLY A 357 -24.80 1.95 0.43
C GLY A 357 -23.76 2.59 -0.52
N ALA A 358 -22.75 3.33 -0.03
CA ALA A 358 -21.68 3.83 -0.87
C ALA A 358 -20.91 2.66 -1.50
N LYS A 359 -20.65 2.72 -2.83
CA LYS A 359 -19.76 1.78 -3.51
C LYS A 359 -18.36 1.91 -2.92
N ALA A 360 -17.66 0.78 -2.82
CA ALA A 360 -16.29 0.75 -2.33
C ALA A 360 -15.36 1.57 -3.25
N SER A 361 -14.29 2.08 -2.68
CA SER A 361 -13.23 2.75 -3.42
C SER A 361 -12.21 1.74 -3.95
N PHE A 362 -11.37 2.16 -4.90
CA PHE A 362 -10.34 1.31 -5.47
C PHE A 362 -9.38 0.77 -4.39
N ASP A 363 -8.91 1.62 -3.48
CA ASP A 363 -8.04 1.22 -2.37
C ASP A 363 -8.70 0.20 -1.43
N GLU A 364 -9.99 0.35 -1.12
CA GLU A 364 -10.75 -0.63 -0.32
C GLU A 364 -10.84 -1.98 -1.03
N GLU A 365 -11.07 -2.00 -2.36
CA GLU A 365 -11.18 -3.25 -3.13
C GLU A 365 -9.85 -3.98 -3.25
N VAL A 366 -8.75 -3.24 -3.47
CA VAL A 366 -7.41 -3.83 -3.45
C VAL A 366 -7.17 -4.55 -2.12
N LEU A 367 -7.40 -3.87 -1.01
CA LEU A 367 -7.15 -4.45 0.32
C LEU A 367 -8.07 -5.62 0.65
N ARG A 368 -9.34 -5.60 0.20
CA ARG A 368 -10.28 -6.71 0.34
C ARG A 368 -9.82 -7.95 -0.45
N SER A 369 -9.32 -7.76 -1.66
CA SER A 369 -8.79 -8.84 -2.50
C SER A 369 -7.55 -9.48 -1.86
N ILE A 370 -6.65 -8.67 -1.31
CA ILE A 370 -5.49 -9.14 -0.55
C ILE A 370 -5.93 -9.99 0.66
N ASP A 371 -6.90 -9.52 1.45
CA ASP A 371 -7.45 -10.28 2.59
C ASP A 371 -8.06 -11.61 2.16
N SER A 372 -8.75 -11.64 1.00
CA SER A 372 -9.34 -12.87 0.45
C SER A 372 -8.27 -13.88 0.06
N GLN A 373 -7.23 -13.43 -0.64
CA GLN A 373 -6.14 -14.30 -1.10
C GLN A 373 -5.31 -14.82 0.08
N LEU A 374 -5.03 -13.99 1.10
CA LEU A 374 -4.34 -14.42 2.32
C LEU A 374 -5.12 -15.51 3.07
N ARG A 375 -6.46 -15.41 3.14
CA ARG A 375 -7.28 -16.49 3.74
C ARG A 375 -7.19 -17.81 2.97
N GLN A 376 -7.03 -17.76 1.66
CA GLN A 376 -6.86 -18.98 0.84
C GLN A 376 -5.48 -19.60 1.05
N MET A 377 -4.44 -18.79 1.21
CA MET A 377 -3.06 -19.25 1.47
C MET A 377 -2.86 -19.76 2.91
N ARG A 378 -3.66 -19.27 3.85
CA ARG A 378 -3.62 -19.63 5.28
C ARG A 378 -4.95 -20.31 5.65
N PRO A 379 -5.23 -21.53 5.19
CA PRO A 379 -6.43 -22.22 5.61
C PRO A 379 -6.41 -22.34 7.13
N SER A 380 -7.51 -21.94 7.77
CA SER A 380 -7.67 -22.08 9.23
C SER A 380 -7.32 -23.51 9.63
N ALA A 381 -6.41 -23.66 10.59
CA ALA A 381 -6.19 -24.95 11.24
C ALA A 381 -7.55 -25.43 11.77
N LYS A 382 -8.02 -26.56 11.27
CA LYS A 382 -9.26 -27.23 11.71
C LYS A 382 -9.08 -27.78 13.12
#